data_979f284d079069afd67f1942561d3129
#
_entry.id   979f284d079069afd67f1942561d3129
#
_cell.length_a   1.000
_cell.length_b   1.000
_cell.length_c   1.000
_cell.angle_alpha   90.00
_cell.angle_beta   90.00
_cell.angle_gamma   90.00
#
_symmetry.space_group_name_H-M   'P 1'
#
loop_
_entity.id
_entity.type
_entity.pdbx_description
1 polymer ?
#
loop_
_entity_poly.entity_id
_entity_poly.type
_entity_poly.pdbx_seq_one_letter_code
_entity_poly.pdbx_strand_id
1 'polypeptide(L)'
;MANPEHVERLIKGGVEEWNKFRRTTGQAIQPDLSGADLSGYDFTGLDLSQANLKGADLSDTYLFRANLTEANLSGANLTEADVLEANLIKANLSNATMIRVDLSGTGLIACNLEGANLEGATLTRASLPWGNLTRANLAKTKLHFTDLREAQLIQANLQGASLQDTSLTGANLQEANLQGVTHVSIDLLAKAKTLYKTRLDQNIREQIEQYDPSLFQEPQT
;
A
#
# COMPACT_ATOMS: atom_id res chain seq x y z
N MET A 1 -14.17 17.72 9.20
CA MET A 1 -14.92 16.81 10.12
C MET A 1 -15.89 16.03 9.25
N ALA A 2 -16.03 14.73 9.53
CA ALA A 2 -16.95 13.86 8.79
C ALA A 2 -18.36 14.45 8.68
N ASN A 3 -19.08 14.06 7.62
CA ASN A 3 -20.51 14.34 7.54
C ASN A 3 -21.25 13.40 8.53
N PRO A 4 -21.94 13.94 9.56
CA PRO A 4 -22.58 13.10 10.58
C PRO A 4 -23.65 12.15 9.98
N GLU A 5 -24.37 12.57 8.94
CA GLU A 5 -25.36 11.73 8.26
C GLU A 5 -24.71 10.53 7.57
N HIS A 6 -23.54 10.73 6.93
CA HIS A 6 -22.80 9.64 6.30
C HIS A 6 -22.30 8.63 7.34
N VAL A 7 -21.74 9.11 8.45
CA VAL A 7 -21.26 8.26 9.53
C VAL A 7 -22.41 7.46 10.15
N GLU A 8 -23.52 8.14 10.49
CA GLU A 8 -24.69 7.50 11.08
C GLU A 8 -25.29 6.44 10.13
N ARG A 9 -25.39 6.76 8.84
CA ARG A 9 -25.88 5.84 7.82
C ARG A 9 -25.01 4.60 7.71
N LEU A 10 -23.69 4.76 7.73
CA LEU A 10 -22.75 3.65 7.68
C LEU A 10 -22.86 2.77 8.93
N ILE A 11 -22.78 3.38 10.12
CA ILE A 11 -22.72 2.64 11.38
C ILE A 11 -24.06 1.98 11.72
N LYS A 12 -25.19 2.69 11.54
CA LYS A 12 -26.52 2.16 11.88
C LYS A 12 -27.15 1.35 10.76
N GLY A 13 -26.90 1.73 9.50
CA GLY A 13 -27.47 1.05 8.34
C GLY A 13 -26.69 -0.18 7.90
N GLY A 14 -25.42 -0.25 8.24
CA GLY A 14 -24.52 -1.32 7.85
C GLY A 14 -24.22 -1.36 6.36
N VAL A 15 -23.53 -2.43 5.94
CA VAL A 15 -22.99 -2.60 4.56
C VAL A 15 -24.10 -2.58 3.50
N GLU A 16 -25.23 -3.25 3.74
CA GLU A 16 -26.29 -3.36 2.76
C GLU A 16 -26.97 -2.01 2.45
N GLU A 17 -27.39 -1.28 3.49
CA GLU A 17 -28.02 0.03 3.34
C GLU A 17 -27.03 1.07 2.78
N TRP A 18 -25.75 1.00 3.21
CA TRP A 18 -24.71 1.84 2.63
C TRP A 18 -24.52 1.58 1.15
N ASN A 19 -24.34 0.32 0.75
CA ASN A 19 -24.16 -0.04 -0.65
C ASN A 19 -25.38 0.30 -1.52
N LYS A 20 -26.60 0.22 -0.97
CA LYS A 20 -27.81 0.71 -1.61
C LYS A 20 -27.79 2.23 -1.80
N PHE A 21 -27.41 2.97 -0.76
CA PHE A 21 -27.19 4.42 -0.85
C PHE A 21 -26.18 4.76 -1.95
N ARG A 22 -25.02 4.09 -1.99
CA ARG A 22 -24.01 4.28 -3.02
C ARG A 22 -24.55 4.00 -4.43
N ARG A 23 -25.33 2.95 -4.63
CA ARG A 23 -25.93 2.64 -5.93
C ARG A 23 -26.97 3.69 -6.36
N THR A 24 -27.72 4.26 -5.44
CA THR A 24 -28.79 5.23 -5.75
C THR A 24 -28.26 6.63 -5.98
N THR A 25 -27.20 7.04 -5.27
CA THR A 25 -26.57 8.35 -5.40
C THR A 25 -25.48 8.39 -6.45
N GLY A 26 -24.90 7.23 -6.81
CA GLY A 26 -23.79 7.12 -7.74
C GLY A 26 -22.58 7.98 -7.31
N GLN A 27 -21.90 8.55 -8.29
CA GLN A 27 -20.75 9.45 -8.04
C GLN A 27 -21.17 10.89 -7.70
N ALA A 28 -22.46 11.18 -7.68
CA ALA A 28 -22.97 12.53 -7.39
C ALA A 28 -22.67 12.97 -5.95
N ILE A 29 -22.49 12.01 -5.03
CA ILE A 29 -22.18 12.28 -3.63
C ILE A 29 -20.85 11.58 -3.29
N GLN A 30 -19.86 12.38 -2.92
CA GLN A 30 -18.63 11.89 -2.32
C GLN A 30 -18.85 11.72 -0.82
N PRO A 31 -18.84 10.47 -0.29
CA PRO A 31 -19.00 10.26 1.14
C PRO A 31 -17.87 10.93 1.93
N ASP A 32 -18.23 11.70 2.95
CA ASP A 32 -17.25 12.30 3.87
C ASP A 32 -17.30 11.58 5.22
N LEU A 33 -16.27 10.78 5.47
CA LEU A 33 -16.02 10.00 6.69
C LEU A 33 -14.71 10.45 7.34
N SER A 34 -14.23 11.67 7.03
CA SER A 34 -12.93 12.15 7.49
C SER A 34 -12.85 12.27 9.01
N GLY A 35 -11.84 11.63 9.60
CA GLY A 35 -11.63 11.60 11.04
C GLY A 35 -12.70 10.83 11.83
N ALA A 36 -13.55 10.03 11.16
CA ALA A 36 -14.51 9.18 11.84
C ALA A 36 -13.79 8.03 12.56
N ASP A 37 -14.31 7.64 13.71
CA ASP A 37 -13.96 6.38 14.37
C ASP A 37 -14.81 5.26 13.76
N LEU A 38 -14.14 4.42 12.99
CA LEU A 38 -14.70 3.27 12.28
C LEU A 38 -14.01 1.97 12.71
N SER A 39 -13.27 2.01 13.82
CA SER A 39 -12.45 0.89 14.29
C SER A 39 -13.29 -0.34 14.66
N GLY A 40 -12.76 -1.53 14.32
CA GLY A 40 -13.36 -2.81 14.68
C GLY A 40 -14.65 -3.18 13.93
N TYR A 41 -15.14 -2.36 13.01
CA TYR A 41 -16.35 -2.69 12.23
C TYR A 41 -16.07 -3.73 11.14
N ASP A 42 -17.11 -4.52 10.81
CA ASP A 42 -17.12 -5.39 9.63
C ASP A 42 -17.70 -4.62 8.44
N PHE A 43 -16.83 -4.28 7.51
CA PHE A 43 -17.11 -3.59 6.25
C PHE A 43 -16.82 -4.49 5.04
N THR A 44 -16.96 -5.79 5.22
CA THR A 44 -16.80 -6.77 4.13
C THR A 44 -17.69 -6.41 2.95
N GLY A 45 -17.07 -6.21 1.78
CA GLY A 45 -17.79 -5.87 0.53
C GLY A 45 -18.40 -4.46 0.49
N LEU A 46 -17.98 -3.56 1.39
CA LEU A 46 -18.46 -2.17 1.44
C LEU A 46 -17.96 -1.36 0.25
N ASP A 47 -18.82 -0.53 -0.34
CA ASP A 47 -18.44 0.44 -1.37
C ASP A 47 -18.06 1.80 -0.76
N LEU A 48 -16.77 1.98 -0.56
CA LEU A 48 -16.13 3.23 -0.12
C LEU A 48 -15.40 3.94 -1.27
N SER A 49 -15.74 3.60 -2.53
CA SER A 49 -15.10 4.24 -3.69
C SER A 49 -15.27 5.75 -3.64
N GLN A 50 -14.17 6.47 -3.88
CA GLN A 50 -14.08 7.93 -3.84
C GLN A 50 -14.44 8.57 -2.48
N ALA A 51 -14.63 7.78 -1.41
CA ALA A 51 -14.92 8.32 -0.09
C ALA A 51 -13.73 9.14 0.45
N ASN A 52 -14.04 10.19 1.19
CA ASN A 52 -13.08 10.92 1.99
C ASN A 52 -12.97 10.26 3.38
N LEU A 53 -11.90 9.49 3.58
CA LEU A 53 -11.54 8.81 4.83
C LEU A 53 -10.28 9.43 5.46
N LYS A 54 -9.96 10.69 5.10
CA LYS A 54 -8.77 11.37 5.60
C LYS A 54 -8.73 11.36 7.13
N GLY A 55 -7.66 10.78 7.70
CA GLY A 55 -7.46 10.71 9.15
C GLY A 55 -8.51 9.88 9.90
N ALA A 56 -9.32 9.06 9.21
CA ALA A 56 -10.25 8.15 9.87
C ALA A 56 -9.51 7.04 10.62
N ASP A 57 -10.10 6.54 11.69
CA ASP A 57 -9.65 5.34 12.37
C ASP A 57 -10.37 4.11 11.80
N LEU A 58 -9.62 3.26 11.13
CA LEU A 58 -10.03 1.99 10.53
C LEU A 58 -9.24 0.82 11.17
N SER A 59 -8.66 1.03 12.36
CA SER A 59 -7.93 -0.04 13.04
C SER A 59 -8.84 -1.23 13.34
N ASP A 60 -8.28 -2.44 13.23
CA ASP A 60 -8.99 -3.70 13.50
C ASP A 60 -10.26 -3.91 12.64
N THR A 61 -10.48 -3.13 11.55
CA THR A 61 -11.63 -3.31 10.67
C THR A 61 -11.47 -4.51 9.75
N TYR A 62 -12.60 -5.10 9.35
CA TYR A 62 -12.65 -6.10 8.29
C TYR A 62 -13.12 -5.43 7.00
N LEU A 63 -12.21 -5.30 6.04
CA LEU A 63 -12.45 -4.68 4.72
C LEU A 63 -12.31 -5.71 3.58
N PHE A 64 -12.54 -6.98 3.89
CA PHE A 64 -12.45 -8.06 2.89
C PHE A 64 -13.30 -7.72 1.67
N ARG A 65 -12.66 -7.69 0.49
CA ARG A 65 -13.29 -7.32 -0.80
C ARG A 65 -13.98 -5.95 -0.83
N ALA A 66 -13.69 -5.05 0.09
CA ALA A 66 -14.22 -3.70 0.03
C ALA A 66 -13.71 -2.95 -1.21
N ASN A 67 -14.53 -2.05 -1.74
CA ASN A 67 -14.15 -1.16 -2.83
C ASN A 67 -13.72 0.21 -2.29
N LEU A 68 -12.43 0.49 -2.32
CA LEU A 68 -11.81 1.75 -1.90
C LEU A 68 -11.16 2.49 -3.09
N THR A 69 -11.61 2.17 -4.32
CA THR A 69 -11.08 2.80 -5.54
C THR A 69 -11.16 4.33 -5.44
N GLU A 70 -10.03 4.99 -5.68
CA GLU A 70 -9.91 6.46 -5.62
C GLU A 70 -10.27 7.09 -4.26
N ALA A 71 -10.40 6.30 -3.19
CA ALA A 71 -10.67 6.82 -1.85
C ALA A 71 -9.49 7.63 -1.31
N ASN A 72 -9.77 8.65 -0.51
CA ASN A 72 -8.76 9.42 0.21
C ASN A 72 -8.62 8.91 1.65
N LEU A 73 -7.59 8.10 1.89
CA LEU A 73 -7.20 7.54 3.18
C LEU A 73 -5.95 8.24 3.76
N SER A 74 -5.64 9.46 3.29
CA SER A 74 -4.42 10.15 3.76
C SER A 74 -4.42 10.32 5.27
N GLY A 75 -3.35 9.86 5.94
CA GLY A 75 -3.22 9.91 7.39
C GLY A 75 -4.20 9.03 8.18
N ALA A 76 -4.96 8.14 7.52
CA ALA A 76 -5.84 7.20 8.20
C ALA A 76 -5.04 6.15 9.01
N ASN A 77 -5.66 5.60 10.05
CA ASN A 77 -5.14 4.48 10.82
C ASN A 77 -5.81 3.18 10.36
N LEU A 78 -5.04 2.26 9.77
CA LEU A 78 -5.48 0.92 9.37
C LEU A 78 -4.67 -0.16 10.13
N THR A 79 -4.16 0.15 11.32
CA THR A 79 -3.38 -0.81 12.12
C THR A 79 -4.20 -2.09 12.34
N GLU A 80 -3.61 -3.25 12.01
CA GLU A 80 -4.21 -4.57 12.15
C GLU A 80 -5.52 -4.79 11.37
N ALA A 81 -5.87 -3.90 10.44
CA ALA A 81 -7.04 -4.09 9.59
C ALA A 81 -6.83 -5.28 8.61
N ASP A 82 -7.91 -5.99 8.34
CA ASP A 82 -7.98 -7.03 7.31
C ASP A 82 -8.50 -6.40 5.99
N VAL A 83 -7.59 -6.15 5.07
CA VAL A 83 -7.88 -5.51 3.77
C VAL A 83 -7.74 -6.52 2.62
N LEU A 84 -7.85 -7.81 2.94
CA LEU A 84 -7.67 -8.92 2.02
C LEU A 84 -8.58 -8.80 0.78
N GLU A 85 -8.00 -8.97 -0.42
CA GLU A 85 -8.71 -8.90 -1.71
C GLU A 85 -9.48 -7.59 -1.96
N ALA A 86 -9.26 -6.53 -1.17
CA ALA A 86 -9.89 -5.24 -1.40
C ALA A 86 -9.35 -4.53 -2.66
N ASN A 87 -10.10 -3.57 -3.17
CA ASN A 87 -9.71 -2.76 -4.31
C ASN A 87 -9.35 -1.33 -3.86
N LEU A 88 -8.07 -0.99 -3.91
CA LEU A 88 -7.52 0.33 -3.58
C LEU A 88 -6.87 1.01 -4.80
N ILE A 89 -7.30 0.66 -6.01
CA ILE A 89 -6.77 1.27 -7.25
C ILE A 89 -6.88 2.79 -7.14
N LYS A 90 -5.74 3.50 -7.36
CA LYS A 90 -5.60 4.96 -7.26
C LYS A 90 -5.99 5.57 -5.90
N ALA A 91 -6.14 4.78 -4.85
CA ALA A 91 -6.38 5.31 -3.52
C ALA A 91 -5.19 6.16 -3.03
N ASN A 92 -5.50 7.18 -2.24
CA ASN A 92 -4.49 7.99 -1.56
C ASN A 92 -4.33 7.52 -0.10
N LEU A 93 -3.25 6.82 0.18
CA LEU A 93 -2.84 6.30 1.49
C LEU A 93 -1.61 7.05 2.03
N SER A 94 -1.33 8.27 1.54
CA SER A 94 -0.17 9.02 1.97
C SER A 94 -0.18 9.26 3.48
N ASN A 95 0.97 8.97 4.14
CA ASN A 95 1.14 9.07 5.58
C ASN A 95 0.15 8.24 6.43
N ALA A 96 -0.51 7.24 5.85
CA ALA A 96 -1.38 6.33 6.60
C ALA A 96 -0.56 5.42 7.53
N THR A 97 -1.14 5.07 8.67
CA THR A 97 -0.59 4.05 9.58
C THR A 97 -1.22 2.71 9.23
N MET A 98 -0.40 1.75 8.77
CA MET A 98 -0.82 0.45 8.24
C MET A 98 0.01 -0.68 8.88
N ILE A 99 0.34 -0.53 10.17
CA ILE A 99 1.19 -1.50 10.89
C ILE A 99 0.45 -2.84 11.00
N ARG A 100 1.12 -3.92 10.56
CA ARG A 100 0.61 -5.30 10.57
C ARG A 100 -0.71 -5.51 9.81
N VAL A 101 -1.06 -4.60 8.90
CA VAL A 101 -2.24 -4.74 8.03
C VAL A 101 -2.08 -5.97 7.12
N ASP A 102 -3.17 -6.69 6.85
CA ASP A 102 -3.19 -7.72 5.81
C ASP A 102 -3.74 -7.14 4.48
N LEU A 103 -2.85 -6.98 3.51
CA LEU A 103 -3.11 -6.52 2.15
C LEU A 103 -2.97 -7.65 1.12
N SER A 104 -3.07 -8.91 1.54
CA SER A 104 -2.87 -10.03 0.62
C SER A 104 -3.92 -10.02 -0.50
N GLY A 105 -3.46 -10.20 -1.73
CA GLY A 105 -4.32 -10.18 -2.92
C GLY A 105 -4.96 -8.83 -3.27
N THR A 106 -4.61 -7.77 -2.55
CA THR A 106 -5.20 -6.43 -2.72
C THR A 106 -4.76 -5.77 -4.03
N GLY A 107 -5.70 -5.11 -4.72
CA GLY A 107 -5.42 -4.27 -5.88
C GLY A 107 -5.04 -2.85 -5.47
N LEU A 108 -3.76 -2.48 -5.64
CA LEU A 108 -3.18 -1.18 -5.26
C LEU A 108 -2.55 -0.45 -6.47
N ILE A 109 -3.06 -0.70 -7.67
CA ILE A 109 -2.52 -0.11 -8.91
C ILE A 109 -2.54 1.41 -8.84
N ALA A 110 -1.39 2.04 -9.07
CA ALA A 110 -1.21 3.49 -9.07
C ALA A 110 -1.65 4.18 -7.75
N CYS A 111 -1.64 3.46 -6.62
CA CYS A 111 -1.93 4.03 -5.31
C CYS A 111 -0.80 4.97 -4.83
N ASN A 112 -1.15 5.90 -3.96
CA ASN A 112 -0.20 6.76 -3.28
C ASN A 112 0.00 6.31 -1.82
N LEU A 113 1.15 5.71 -1.53
CA LEU A 113 1.61 5.26 -0.21
C LEU A 113 2.80 6.12 0.30
N GLU A 114 2.97 7.34 -0.23
CA GLU A 114 4.08 8.21 0.18
C GLU A 114 4.08 8.41 1.70
N GLY A 115 5.22 8.09 2.33
CA GLY A 115 5.37 8.22 3.78
C GLY A 115 4.52 7.31 4.64
N ALA A 116 3.77 6.36 4.05
CA ALA A 116 2.94 5.42 4.81
C ALA A 116 3.80 4.47 5.66
N ASN A 117 3.28 4.06 6.81
CA ASN A 117 3.92 3.09 7.69
C ASN A 117 3.27 1.71 7.56
N LEU A 118 3.94 0.80 6.82
CA LEU A 118 3.52 -0.58 6.60
C LEU A 118 4.37 -1.59 7.41
N GLU A 119 5.01 -1.18 8.51
CA GLU A 119 5.88 -2.10 9.26
C GLU A 119 5.16 -3.40 9.62
N GLY A 120 5.77 -4.53 9.24
CA GLY A 120 5.26 -5.87 9.50
C GLY A 120 4.00 -6.25 8.71
N ALA A 121 3.54 -5.44 7.76
CA ALA A 121 2.38 -5.74 6.92
C ALA A 121 2.61 -6.98 6.04
N THR A 122 1.51 -7.62 5.63
CA THR A 122 1.51 -8.71 4.65
C THR A 122 0.94 -8.20 3.32
N LEU A 123 1.74 -8.26 2.25
CA LEU A 123 1.36 -7.86 0.89
C LEU A 123 1.44 -9.05 -0.09
N THR A 124 1.30 -10.26 0.41
CA THR A 124 1.42 -11.47 -0.41
C THR A 124 0.44 -11.44 -1.58
N ARG A 125 0.95 -11.53 -2.82
CA ARG A 125 0.16 -11.42 -4.07
C ARG A 125 -0.57 -10.09 -4.27
N ALA A 126 -0.23 -9.05 -3.54
CA ALA A 126 -0.75 -7.71 -3.80
C ALA A 126 -0.21 -7.14 -5.12
N SER A 127 -1.01 -6.30 -5.77
CA SER A 127 -0.66 -5.69 -7.05
C SER A 127 -0.52 -4.17 -6.90
N LEU A 128 0.74 -3.68 -6.94
CA LEU A 128 1.10 -2.27 -6.75
C LEU A 128 1.90 -1.67 -7.95
N PRO A 129 1.66 -2.05 -9.21
CA PRO A 129 2.39 -1.43 -10.30
C PRO A 129 2.10 0.08 -10.33
N TRP A 130 3.14 0.86 -10.64
CA TRP A 130 3.12 2.34 -10.65
C TRP A 130 2.76 2.99 -9.29
N GLY A 131 2.77 2.24 -8.20
CA GLY A 131 2.52 2.78 -6.86
C GLY A 131 3.62 3.77 -6.43
N ASN A 132 3.22 4.85 -5.72
CA ASN A 132 4.17 5.76 -5.08
C ASN A 132 4.39 5.32 -3.62
N LEU A 133 5.53 4.68 -3.34
CA LEU A 133 5.97 4.26 -2.01
C LEU A 133 7.20 5.10 -1.54
N THR A 134 7.35 6.31 -2.09
CA THR A 134 8.44 7.21 -1.68
C THR A 134 8.41 7.42 -0.17
N ARG A 135 9.53 7.17 0.50
CA ARG A 135 9.68 7.30 1.97
C ARG A 135 8.76 6.40 2.81
N ALA A 136 8.09 5.41 2.21
CA ALA A 136 7.27 4.46 2.96
C ALA A 136 8.14 3.57 3.85
N ASN A 137 7.62 3.20 5.02
CA ASN A 137 8.23 2.21 5.91
C ASN A 137 7.65 0.82 5.62
N LEU A 138 8.41 0.00 4.92
CA LEU A 138 8.12 -1.39 4.58
C LEU A 138 8.98 -2.37 5.39
N ALA A 139 9.51 -1.94 6.56
CA ALA A 139 10.36 -2.82 7.36
C ALA A 139 9.61 -4.08 7.79
N LYS A 140 10.29 -5.24 7.66
CA LYS A 140 9.77 -6.56 8.05
C LYS A 140 8.48 -6.98 7.32
N THR A 141 8.13 -6.36 6.19
CA THR A 141 6.96 -6.75 5.39
C THR A 141 7.17 -8.10 4.69
N LYS A 142 6.05 -8.78 4.42
CA LYS A 142 6.01 -9.97 3.56
C LYS A 142 5.53 -9.56 2.16
N LEU A 143 6.47 -9.49 1.21
CA LEU A 143 6.21 -9.08 -0.17
C LEU A 143 6.19 -10.29 -1.14
N HIS A 144 5.82 -11.47 -0.67
CA HIS A 144 5.87 -12.69 -1.49
C HIS A 144 4.93 -12.57 -2.69
N PHE A 145 5.46 -12.82 -3.90
CA PHE A 145 4.70 -12.73 -5.16
C PHE A 145 4.05 -11.36 -5.42
N THR A 146 4.53 -10.32 -4.74
CA THR A 146 3.99 -8.95 -4.89
C THR A 146 4.46 -8.35 -6.21
N ASP A 147 3.57 -7.67 -6.90
CA ASP A 147 3.88 -6.91 -8.11
C ASP A 147 4.19 -5.44 -7.78
N LEU A 148 5.46 -5.07 -7.85
CA LEU A 148 5.98 -3.70 -7.64
C LEU A 148 6.57 -3.12 -8.93
N ARG A 149 6.12 -3.58 -10.10
CA ARG A 149 6.64 -3.08 -11.38
C ARG A 149 6.41 -1.58 -11.51
N GLU A 150 7.46 -0.87 -11.95
CA GLU A 150 7.45 0.59 -12.15
C GLU A 150 7.11 1.40 -10.88
N ALA A 151 7.10 0.77 -9.70
CA ALA A 151 6.81 1.46 -8.45
C ALA A 151 7.93 2.43 -8.05
N GLN A 152 7.58 3.55 -7.41
CA GLN A 152 8.52 4.49 -6.84
C GLN A 152 8.79 4.12 -5.38
N LEU A 153 9.97 3.57 -5.10
CA LEU A 153 10.45 3.16 -3.77
C LEU A 153 11.60 4.07 -3.28
N ILE A 154 11.62 5.32 -3.75
CA ILE A 154 12.67 6.29 -3.43
C ILE A 154 12.70 6.50 -1.92
N GLN A 155 13.89 6.29 -1.29
CA GLN A 155 14.06 6.43 0.16
C GLN A 155 13.17 5.51 1.01
N ALA A 156 12.53 4.50 0.42
CA ALA A 156 11.71 3.56 1.17
C ALA A 156 12.57 2.69 2.10
N ASN A 157 12.03 2.32 3.25
CA ASN A 157 12.68 1.41 4.19
C ASN A 157 12.11 0.00 4.05
N LEU A 158 12.87 -0.91 3.41
CA LEU A 158 12.53 -2.33 3.27
C LEU A 158 13.37 -3.23 4.21
N GLN A 159 13.95 -2.66 5.26
CA GLN A 159 14.84 -3.41 6.16
C GLN A 159 14.16 -4.68 6.69
N GLY A 160 14.79 -5.83 6.47
CA GLY A 160 14.31 -7.11 6.92
C GLY A 160 13.04 -7.61 6.21
N ALA A 161 12.61 -6.98 5.11
CA ALA A 161 11.49 -7.45 4.31
C ALA A 161 11.81 -8.79 3.62
N SER A 162 10.77 -9.60 3.38
CA SER A 162 10.88 -10.84 2.60
C SER A 162 10.40 -10.62 1.17
N LEU A 163 11.30 -10.81 0.19
CA LEU A 163 11.12 -10.47 -1.22
C LEU A 163 10.93 -11.73 -2.11
N GLN A 164 10.39 -12.81 -1.57
CA GLN A 164 10.21 -14.03 -2.34
C GLN A 164 9.35 -13.78 -3.58
N ASP A 165 9.90 -14.02 -4.77
CA ASP A 165 9.21 -13.86 -6.06
C ASP A 165 8.56 -12.48 -6.27
N THR A 166 9.08 -11.44 -5.61
CA THR A 166 8.64 -10.06 -5.77
C THR A 166 9.10 -9.50 -7.11
N SER A 167 8.18 -8.99 -7.92
CA SER A 167 8.53 -8.32 -9.16
C SER A 167 8.91 -6.87 -8.93
N LEU A 168 10.18 -6.52 -9.18
CA LEU A 168 10.74 -5.16 -9.06
C LEU A 168 11.12 -4.58 -10.44
N THR A 169 10.61 -5.15 -11.53
CA THR A 169 10.94 -4.70 -12.88
C THR A 169 10.59 -3.22 -13.08
N GLY A 170 11.59 -2.41 -13.43
CA GLY A 170 11.42 -0.97 -13.62
C GLY A 170 11.22 -0.16 -12.32
N ALA A 171 11.22 -0.80 -11.16
CA ALA A 171 11.05 -0.10 -9.88
C ALA A 171 12.23 0.84 -9.58
N ASN A 172 11.93 2.03 -9.06
CA ASN A 172 12.93 2.99 -8.64
C ASN A 172 13.25 2.81 -7.15
N LEU A 173 14.42 2.25 -6.84
CA LEU A 173 14.90 1.97 -5.48
C LEU A 173 15.98 2.97 -5.03
N GLN A 174 16.06 4.15 -5.65
CA GLN A 174 17.04 5.16 -5.27
C GLN A 174 16.99 5.45 -3.76
N GLU A 175 18.17 5.39 -3.11
CA GLU A 175 18.33 5.67 -1.67
C GLU A 175 17.49 4.76 -0.74
N ALA A 176 16.87 3.70 -1.24
CA ALA A 176 16.11 2.76 -0.42
C ALA A 176 17.01 1.95 0.52
N ASN A 177 16.46 1.49 1.63
CA ASN A 177 17.15 0.61 2.57
C ASN A 177 16.65 -0.83 2.43
N LEU A 178 17.47 -1.71 1.86
CA LEU A 178 17.22 -3.14 1.70
C LEU A 178 18.15 -4.01 2.59
N GLN A 179 18.68 -3.47 3.67
CA GLN A 179 19.54 -4.26 4.57
C GLN A 179 18.75 -5.37 5.26
N GLY A 180 19.29 -6.56 5.32
CA GLY A 180 18.68 -7.72 5.96
C GLY A 180 17.46 -8.26 5.22
N VAL A 181 17.22 -7.89 3.95
CA VAL A 181 16.16 -8.51 3.14
C VAL A 181 16.40 -10.00 2.96
N THR A 182 15.32 -10.77 2.94
CA THR A 182 15.37 -12.22 2.80
C THR A 182 14.67 -12.69 1.54
N HIS A 183 15.01 -13.91 1.06
CA HIS A 183 14.42 -14.53 -0.13
C HIS A 183 14.51 -13.64 -1.39
N VAL A 184 15.57 -12.83 -1.48
CA VAL A 184 15.80 -11.97 -2.64
C VAL A 184 16.42 -12.77 -3.78
N SER A 185 15.88 -12.65 -4.99
CA SER A 185 16.49 -13.12 -6.22
C SER A 185 17.32 -11.99 -6.83
N ILE A 186 18.60 -12.24 -7.10
CA ILE A 186 19.49 -11.27 -7.78
C ILE A 186 18.93 -10.91 -9.15
N ASP A 187 18.45 -11.90 -9.92
CA ASP A 187 17.86 -11.69 -11.24
C ASP A 187 16.61 -10.80 -11.22
N LEU A 188 15.80 -10.87 -10.15
CA LEU A 188 14.62 -10.03 -10.00
C LEU A 188 14.99 -8.62 -9.54
N LEU A 189 15.95 -8.50 -8.62
CA LEU A 189 16.40 -7.20 -8.12
C LEU A 189 17.18 -6.43 -9.21
N ALA A 190 17.94 -7.13 -10.03
CA ALA A 190 18.66 -6.54 -11.16
C ALA A 190 17.75 -6.00 -12.29
N LYS A 191 16.46 -6.30 -12.26
CA LYS A 191 15.47 -5.71 -13.18
C LYS A 191 14.93 -4.36 -12.73
N ALA A 192 15.34 -3.87 -11.57
CA ALA A 192 14.99 -2.54 -11.10
C ALA A 192 15.51 -1.46 -12.08
N LYS A 193 14.84 -0.31 -12.11
CA LYS A 193 15.29 0.84 -12.89
C LYS A 193 16.62 1.39 -12.38
N THR A 194 16.80 1.43 -11.05
CA THR A 194 18.00 1.92 -10.40
C THR A 194 18.11 1.43 -8.96
N LEU A 195 19.35 1.24 -8.52
CA LEU A 195 19.77 0.97 -7.13
C LEU A 195 20.71 2.08 -6.64
N TYR A 196 20.65 3.27 -7.23
CA TYR A 196 21.52 4.40 -6.86
C TYR A 196 21.42 4.73 -5.38
N LYS A 197 22.55 4.72 -4.67
CA LYS A 197 22.63 4.92 -3.22
C LYS A 197 21.79 3.97 -2.36
N THR A 198 21.28 2.88 -2.92
CA THR A 198 20.56 1.86 -2.15
C THR A 198 21.48 1.22 -1.12
N ARG A 199 20.96 1.02 0.10
CA ARG A 199 21.66 0.26 1.14
C ARG A 199 21.32 -1.21 1.01
N LEU A 200 22.32 -2.03 0.75
CA LEU A 200 22.25 -3.48 0.58
C LEU A 200 23.25 -4.17 1.48
N ASP A 201 22.99 -5.43 1.82
CA ASP A 201 24.02 -6.28 2.40
C ASP A 201 25.14 -6.50 1.38
N GLN A 202 26.38 -6.58 1.85
CA GLN A 202 27.56 -6.60 1.01
C GLN A 202 27.54 -7.74 -0.03
N ASN A 203 27.11 -8.92 0.38
CA ASN A 203 27.05 -10.08 -0.50
C ASN A 203 26.03 -9.92 -1.64
N ILE A 204 24.90 -9.25 -1.40
CA ILE A 204 23.88 -8.95 -2.43
C ILE A 204 24.42 -7.89 -3.39
N ARG A 205 25.03 -6.84 -2.84
CA ARG A 205 25.63 -5.76 -3.61
C ARG A 205 26.67 -6.29 -4.60
N GLU A 206 27.62 -7.10 -4.13
CA GLU A 206 28.70 -7.68 -4.95
C GLU A 206 28.15 -8.53 -6.10
N GLN A 207 27.11 -9.33 -5.86
CA GLN A 207 26.49 -10.12 -6.91
C GLN A 207 25.81 -9.26 -7.99
N ILE A 208 25.13 -8.17 -7.59
CA ILE A 208 24.47 -7.27 -8.55
C ILE A 208 25.53 -6.45 -9.32
N GLU A 209 26.61 -5.99 -8.67
CA GLU A 209 27.70 -5.28 -9.34
C GLU A 209 28.41 -6.14 -10.38
N GLN A 210 28.48 -7.46 -10.18
CA GLN A 210 28.98 -8.40 -11.19
C GLN A 210 28.01 -8.58 -12.37
N TYR A 211 26.71 -8.45 -12.12
CA TYR A 211 25.65 -8.61 -13.12
C TYR A 211 25.44 -7.33 -13.94
N ASP A 212 25.22 -6.20 -13.27
CA ASP A 212 25.02 -4.89 -13.88
C ASP A 212 25.45 -3.75 -12.93
N PRO A 213 26.69 -3.27 -13.02
CA PRO A 213 27.18 -2.18 -12.17
C PRO A 213 26.52 -0.82 -12.47
N SER A 214 25.86 -0.67 -13.62
CA SER A 214 25.21 0.59 -14.01
C SER A 214 24.01 0.94 -13.12
N LEU A 215 23.39 -0.07 -12.49
CA LEU A 215 22.27 0.12 -11.56
C LEU A 215 22.62 1.00 -10.35
N PHE A 216 23.91 1.09 -9.99
CA PHE A 216 24.37 1.92 -8.88
C PHE A 216 24.84 3.32 -9.29
N GLN A 217 24.81 3.63 -10.59
CA GLN A 217 25.12 4.96 -11.07
C GLN A 217 23.94 5.91 -10.92
N GLU A 218 24.26 7.21 -10.87
CA GLU A 218 23.23 8.25 -10.81
C GLU A 218 22.33 8.17 -12.05
N PRO A 219 20.99 8.06 -11.88
CA PRO A 219 20.09 8.03 -13.02
C PRO A 219 20.23 9.29 -13.87
N GLN A 220 20.42 9.14 -15.17
CA GLN A 220 20.34 10.29 -16.07
C GLN A 220 18.90 10.79 -16.13
N THR A 221 18.71 12.08 -15.90
CA THR A 221 17.42 12.78 -15.93
C THR A 221 16.82 12.83 -17.33
#